data_dc438afc807c1beec4349ac7b07bbaab
#
_entry.id   dc438afc807c1beec4349ac7b07bbaab
#
_cell.length_a   1.000
_cell.length_b   1.000
_cell.length_c   1.000
_cell.angle_alpha   90.00
_cell.angle_beta   90.00
_cell.angle_gamma   90.00
#
_symmetry.space_group_name_H-M   'P 1'
#
loop_
_entity.id
_entity.type
_entity.pdbx_description
1 polymer ?
#
loop_
_entity_poly.entity_id
_entity_poly.type
_entity_poly.pdbx_seq_one_letter_code
_entity_poly.pdbx_strand_id
1 'polypeptide(L)'
;MKRYRRLIVWVLSLTVFIMSSLPNYKNVKAATVIRDSIEGRDGSYTYSLWKDYGTTSMTINGDGKFECSWKDIGNALFREGIKFDCTKKFSEIGDITVEYGVDYQPDGNSYLCVYGWSRDPLIEYYVVDSWGSWRPPGAESKGTVKVDGGTYDIYETTRVNQPSIDGNTTFKQYWSVRTSKRTSGTISVTEHFKAWEKLGMKLGNLYEASLTIEGYQSNGWADVYSNTITIGKVSSGSNDSEKTNSVSDSAIRSEYECEDMVKSGPYAGNISSPFNGTALYANSDSASTTIKFSSKTHDFTLRGASNGTNTARVDLVIGGKTVGSYYLEGNTKEYTIENVSHKTGKQTVELVVTTDDGTWDAFIDCLIIENSNIKKVVIASAKAVAENFKSALKK
;
A
#
# COMPACT_ATOMS: atom_id res chain seq x y z
N MET A 1 -51.46 -14.78 -44.74
CA MET A 1 -51.34 -14.49 -43.29
C MET A 1 -50.47 -15.48 -42.52
N LYS A 2 -50.43 -16.79 -42.80
CA LYS A 2 -49.60 -17.76 -42.00
C LYS A 2 -48.06 -17.63 -42.26
N ARG A 3 -47.59 -17.13 -43.40
CA ARG A 3 -46.16 -16.98 -43.69
C ARG A 3 -45.53 -15.78 -42.97
N TYR A 4 -46.26 -14.69 -42.74
CA TYR A 4 -45.76 -13.51 -41.99
C TYR A 4 -45.63 -13.75 -40.49
N ARG A 5 -46.47 -14.59 -39.89
CA ARG A 5 -46.37 -14.94 -38.45
C ARG A 5 -45.11 -15.75 -38.14
N ARG A 6 -44.62 -16.58 -39.06
CA ARG A 6 -43.37 -17.34 -38.86
C ARG A 6 -42.14 -16.46 -38.95
N LEU A 7 -42.16 -15.46 -39.87
CA LEU A 7 -41.04 -14.52 -39.99
C LEU A 7 -40.87 -13.60 -38.78
N ILE A 8 -41.98 -13.13 -38.21
CA ILE A 8 -41.99 -12.28 -37.02
C ILE A 8 -41.48 -13.04 -35.78
N VAL A 9 -41.79 -14.31 -35.62
CA VAL A 9 -41.29 -15.15 -34.52
C VAL A 9 -39.80 -15.39 -34.62
N TRP A 10 -39.24 -15.57 -35.82
CA TRP A 10 -37.80 -15.73 -36.04
C TRP A 10 -37.03 -14.44 -35.82
N VAL A 11 -37.55 -13.30 -36.23
CA VAL A 11 -36.93 -11.99 -36.00
C VAL A 11 -36.94 -11.62 -34.51
N LEU A 12 -38.05 -11.93 -33.78
CA LEU A 12 -38.12 -11.72 -32.33
C LEU A 12 -37.20 -12.67 -31.54
N SER A 13 -37.05 -13.92 -31.97
CA SER A 13 -36.12 -14.85 -31.33
C SER A 13 -34.64 -14.48 -31.59
N LEU A 14 -34.32 -13.94 -32.77
CA LEU A 14 -32.97 -13.50 -33.10
C LEU A 14 -32.57 -12.22 -32.35
N THR A 15 -33.52 -11.29 -32.13
CA THR A 15 -33.28 -10.08 -31.32
C THR A 15 -33.13 -10.37 -29.82
N VAL A 16 -33.86 -11.36 -29.29
CA VAL A 16 -33.69 -11.81 -27.89
C VAL A 16 -32.33 -12.53 -27.69
N PHE A 17 -31.87 -13.31 -28.71
CA PHE A 17 -30.57 -13.97 -28.62
C PHE A 17 -29.37 -13.02 -28.76
N ILE A 18 -29.51 -11.91 -29.50
CA ILE A 18 -28.47 -10.88 -29.61
C ILE A 18 -28.41 -10.03 -28.34
N MET A 19 -29.52 -9.82 -27.61
CA MET A 19 -29.50 -9.11 -26.33
C MET A 19 -28.89 -9.92 -25.17
N SER A 20 -28.86 -11.26 -25.26
CA SER A 20 -28.25 -12.11 -24.23
C SER A 20 -26.73 -12.29 -24.38
N SER A 21 -26.13 -11.82 -25.46
CA SER A 21 -24.69 -11.91 -25.74
C SER A 21 -23.95 -10.58 -25.66
N LEU A 22 -24.60 -9.51 -25.21
CA LEU A 22 -23.89 -8.27 -24.92
C LEU A 22 -23.01 -8.51 -23.70
N PRO A 23 -21.70 -8.28 -23.78
CA PRO A 23 -20.88 -8.34 -22.59
C PRO A 23 -21.43 -7.36 -21.57
N ASN A 24 -21.51 -7.78 -20.30
CA ASN A 24 -21.82 -6.90 -19.20
C ASN A 24 -20.80 -5.76 -19.20
N TYR A 25 -21.14 -4.64 -19.80
CA TYR A 25 -20.40 -3.42 -19.60
C TYR A 25 -20.55 -3.09 -18.10
N LYS A 26 -19.49 -3.39 -17.32
CA LYS A 26 -19.34 -2.74 -16.02
C LYS A 26 -19.48 -1.25 -16.32
N ASN A 27 -20.44 -0.60 -15.68
CA ASN A 27 -20.48 0.86 -15.69
C ASN A 27 -19.14 1.34 -15.12
N VAL A 28 -18.21 1.66 -15.99
CA VAL A 28 -16.98 2.35 -15.58
C VAL A 28 -17.45 3.72 -15.15
N LYS A 29 -17.46 3.96 -13.86
CA LYS A 29 -17.70 5.29 -13.32
C LYS A 29 -16.65 6.19 -13.97
N ALA A 30 -17.07 7.23 -14.67
CA ALA A 30 -16.13 8.15 -15.30
C ALA A 30 -15.22 8.72 -14.21
N ALA A 31 -13.91 8.66 -14.44
CA ALA A 31 -12.92 9.21 -13.52
C ALA A 31 -13.22 10.70 -13.27
N THR A 32 -13.26 11.10 -12.01
CA THR A 32 -13.50 12.50 -11.64
C THR A 32 -12.17 13.23 -11.63
N VAL A 33 -12.02 14.25 -12.50
CA VAL A 33 -10.81 15.09 -12.55
C VAL A 33 -11.08 16.39 -11.82
N ILE A 34 -10.24 16.73 -10.85
CA ILE A 34 -10.27 17.96 -10.06
C ILE A 34 -8.96 18.74 -10.25
N ARG A 35 -9.02 20.09 -10.22
CA ARG A 35 -7.87 20.97 -10.49
C ARG A 35 -7.66 22.05 -9.43
N ASP A 36 -8.64 22.26 -8.58
CA ASP A 36 -8.61 23.29 -7.54
C ASP A 36 -8.93 22.68 -6.18
N SER A 37 -8.64 23.42 -5.12
CA SER A 37 -8.84 22.96 -3.74
C SER A 37 -10.29 22.56 -3.50
N ILE A 38 -10.48 21.27 -3.21
CA ILE A 38 -11.79 20.66 -2.95
C ILE A 38 -11.64 19.40 -2.12
N GLU A 39 -12.67 19.07 -1.37
CA GLU A 39 -12.82 17.79 -0.68
C GLU A 39 -14.09 17.08 -1.13
N GLY A 40 -14.07 15.76 -1.26
CA GLY A 40 -15.23 14.97 -1.65
C GLY A 40 -15.11 13.50 -1.22
N ARG A 41 -16.05 12.67 -1.68
CA ARG A 41 -16.13 11.26 -1.33
C ARG A 41 -15.86 10.34 -2.51
N ASP A 42 -15.10 9.28 -2.26
CA ASP A 42 -14.92 8.12 -3.12
C ASP A 42 -15.21 6.84 -2.32
N GLY A 43 -16.44 6.36 -2.38
CA GLY A 43 -16.88 5.25 -1.55
C GLY A 43 -16.72 5.54 -0.05
N SER A 44 -15.91 4.72 0.64
CA SER A 44 -15.56 4.91 2.06
C SER A 44 -14.46 5.92 2.28
N TYR A 45 -13.74 6.32 1.23
CA TYR A 45 -12.63 7.26 1.29
C TYR A 45 -13.12 8.71 1.16
N THR A 46 -12.32 9.61 1.68
CA THR A 46 -12.40 11.05 1.41
C THR A 46 -11.18 11.43 0.59
N TYR A 47 -11.40 12.00 -0.60
CA TYR A 47 -10.33 12.64 -1.36
C TYR A 47 -10.27 14.13 -1.05
N SER A 48 -9.07 14.70 -1.12
CA SER A 48 -8.85 16.14 -0.94
C SER A 48 -7.67 16.61 -1.77
N LEU A 49 -7.90 17.62 -2.58
CA LEU A 49 -6.86 18.45 -3.17
C LEU A 49 -6.83 19.76 -2.40
N TRP A 50 -5.66 20.15 -1.92
CA TRP A 50 -5.40 21.50 -1.40
C TRP A 50 -4.19 22.09 -2.11
N LYS A 51 -4.24 23.35 -2.49
CA LYS A 51 -3.11 24.10 -3.04
C LYS A 51 -3.19 25.56 -2.66
N ASP A 52 -2.05 26.22 -2.67
CA ASP A 52 -1.94 27.67 -2.58
C ASP A 52 -2.03 28.32 -3.99
N TYR A 53 -1.10 27.98 -4.91
CA TYR A 53 -1.10 28.44 -6.30
C TYR A 53 -0.46 27.40 -7.22
N GLY A 54 -0.43 27.70 -8.52
CA GLY A 54 0.13 26.84 -9.58
C GLY A 54 -0.90 25.92 -10.21
N THR A 55 -0.44 25.05 -11.08
CA THR A 55 -1.29 24.13 -11.85
C THR A 55 -1.31 22.74 -11.21
N THR A 56 -2.50 22.24 -10.95
CA THR A 56 -2.71 20.89 -10.39
C THR A 56 -3.76 20.12 -11.17
N SER A 57 -3.65 18.80 -11.17
CA SER A 57 -4.70 17.89 -11.61
C SER A 57 -4.69 16.66 -10.68
N MET A 58 -5.87 16.24 -10.22
CA MET A 58 -6.06 14.98 -9.50
C MET A 58 -7.22 14.24 -10.13
N THR A 59 -7.00 12.98 -10.52
CA THR A 59 -8.00 12.11 -11.12
C THR A 59 -8.35 11.03 -10.10
N ILE A 60 -9.61 10.96 -9.69
CA ILE A 60 -10.10 9.95 -8.74
C ILE A 60 -10.49 8.71 -9.52
N ASN A 61 -9.79 7.60 -9.28
CA ASN A 61 -9.92 6.34 -10.00
C ASN A 61 -10.77 5.29 -9.28
N GLY A 62 -11.26 5.61 -8.08
CA GLY A 62 -12.07 4.73 -7.24
C GLY A 62 -11.23 3.82 -6.32
N ASP A 63 -11.86 3.36 -5.22
CA ASP A 63 -11.24 2.48 -4.24
C ASP A 63 -9.95 3.03 -3.61
N GLY A 64 -9.89 4.35 -3.36
CA GLY A 64 -8.75 5.02 -2.76
C GLY A 64 -7.60 5.32 -3.74
N LYS A 65 -7.76 5.02 -5.03
CA LYS A 65 -6.73 5.18 -6.07
C LYS A 65 -6.89 6.51 -6.81
N PHE A 66 -5.77 7.19 -7.05
CA PHE A 66 -5.78 8.45 -7.78
C PHE A 66 -4.49 8.69 -8.56
N GLU A 67 -4.59 9.44 -9.63
CA GLU A 67 -3.47 10.06 -10.32
C GLU A 67 -3.37 11.52 -9.95
N CYS A 68 -2.17 12.08 -9.83
CA CYS A 68 -1.99 13.50 -9.62
C CYS A 68 -0.80 14.06 -10.40
N SER A 69 -0.89 15.34 -10.74
CA SER A 69 0.21 16.10 -11.31
C SER A 69 0.20 17.53 -10.79
N TRP A 70 1.39 18.11 -10.68
CA TRP A 70 1.56 19.49 -10.24
C TRP A 70 2.68 20.17 -11.02
N LYS A 71 2.48 21.45 -11.28
CA LYS A 71 3.45 22.27 -12.01
C LYS A 71 3.46 23.70 -11.47
N ASP A 72 4.66 24.21 -11.23
CA ASP A 72 4.91 25.59 -10.77
C ASP A 72 4.07 25.94 -9.53
N ILE A 73 3.94 24.98 -8.60
CA ILE A 73 3.16 25.14 -7.37
C ILE A 73 4.00 25.78 -6.26
N GLY A 74 3.35 26.48 -5.32
CA GLY A 74 3.95 26.83 -4.05
C GLY A 74 3.89 25.66 -3.07
N ASN A 75 2.67 25.20 -2.76
CA ASN A 75 2.41 23.96 -2.03
C ASN A 75 1.12 23.32 -2.53
N ALA A 76 1.11 22.00 -2.68
CA ALA A 76 -0.10 21.24 -3.02
C ALA A 76 -0.07 19.86 -2.35
N LEU A 77 -1.23 19.44 -1.81
CA LEU A 77 -1.45 18.13 -1.20
C LEU A 77 -2.57 17.41 -1.94
N PHE A 78 -2.27 16.22 -2.43
CA PHE A 78 -3.19 15.29 -3.07
C PHE A 78 -3.39 14.12 -2.13
N ARG A 79 -4.59 13.93 -1.60
CA ARG A 79 -4.85 12.99 -0.49
C ARG A 79 -6.07 12.15 -0.74
N GLU A 80 -5.97 10.88 -0.38
CA GLU A 80 -7.13 10.01 -0.30
C GLU A 80 -7.02 9.06 0.89
N GLY A 81 -8.03 9.07 1.77
CA GLY A 81 -7.98 8.33 3.01
C GLY A 81 -9.25 8.40 3.85
N ILE A 82 -9.09 8.23 5.15
CA ILE A 82 -10.19 8.19 6.11
C ILE A 82 -10.19 9.43 7.00
N LYS A 83 -11.33 10.06 7.11
CA LYS A 83 -11.61 11.12 8.09
C LYS A 83 -12.30 10.55 9.32
N PHE A 84 -11.85 10.98 10.48
CA PHE A 84 -12.42 10.65 11.78
C PHE A 84 -13.16 11.87 12.37
N ASP A 85 -14.02 11.62 13.35
CA ASP A 85 -14.87 12.64 13.95
C ASP A 85 -14.22 13.44 15.10
N CYS A 86 -12.92 13.24 15.35
CA CYS A 86 -12.16 13.86 16.44
C CYS A 86 -12.69 13.54 17.87
N THR A 87 -13.41 12.45 18.04
CA THR A 87 -13.93 12.04 19.35
C THR A 87 -13.02 11.03 20.03
N LYS A 88 -12.11 10.38 19.29
CA LYS A 88 -11.29 9.26 19.76
C LYS A 88 -9.81 9.46 19.45
N LYS A 89 -8.97 9.01 20.36
CA LYS A 89 -7.54 8.82 20.12
C LYS A 89 -7.30 7.57 19.29
N PHE A 90 -6.15 7.46 18.65
CA PHE A 90 -5.79 6.27 17.86
C PHE A 90 -5.89 4.96 18.66
N SER A 91 -5.56 4.99 19.96
CA SER A 91 -5.66 3.81 20.84
C SER A 91 -7.10 3.29 21.05
N GLU A 92 -8.12 4.13 20.77
CA GLU A 92 -9.54 3.79 20.88
C GLU A 92 -10.17 3.44 19.50
N ILE A 93 -9.48 3.82 18.42
CA ILE A 93 -9.93 3.54 17.03
C ILE A 93 -9.53 2.13 16.63
N GLY A 94 -8.32 1.71 16.98
CA GLY A 94 -7.71 0.44 16.61
C GLY A 94 -6.46 0.64 15.73
N ASP A 95 -5.83 -0.46 15.37
CA ASP A 95 -4.61 -0.40 14.58
C ASP A 95 -4.92 0.05 13.13
N ILE A 96 -4.29 1.14 12.70
CA ILE A 96 -4.42 1.73 11.37
C ILE A 96 -3.22 1.29 10.56
N THR A 97 -3.48 0.68 9.41
CA THR A 97 -2.48 0.31 8.41
C THR A 97 -2.87 0.83 7.04
N VAL A 98 -1.88 1.24 6.25
CA VAL A 98 -2.04 1.69 4.87
C VAL A 98 -1.17 0.81 3.99
N GLU A 99 -1.80 0.00 3.13
CA GLU A 99 -1.13 -0.75 2.08
C GLU A 99 -1.22 0.06 0.79
N TYR A 100 -0.08 0.33 0.16
CA TYR A 100 -0.06 1.25 -0.97
C TYR A 100 0.95 0.84 -2.04
N GLY A 101 0.74 1.37 -3.27
CA GLY A 101 1.68 1.29 -4.37
C GLY A 101 1.53 2.52 -5.25
N VAL A 102 2.67 3.17 -5.57
CA VAL A 102 2.74 4.45 -6.27
C VAL A 102 3.84 4.45 -7.31
N ASP A 103 3.52 4.79 -8.57
CA ASP A 103 4.52 5.31 -9.49
C ASP A 103 4.72 6.78 -9.15
N TYR A 104 5.91 7.12 -8.61
CA TYR A 104 6.19 8.41 -7.99
C TYR A 104 7.34 9.12 -8.68
N GLN A 105 7.01 10.18 -9.42
CA GLN A 105 7.92 10.92 -10.28
C GLN A 105 8.00 12.40 -9.89
N PRO A 106 8.63 12.76 -8.75
CA PRO A 106 8.80 14.13 -8.33
C PRO A 106 9.93 14.82 -9.11
N ASP A 107 9.70 16.04 -9.52
CA ASP A 107 10.71 16.98 -10.03
C ASP A 107 10.84 18.14 -9.04
N GLY A 108 11.79 18.03 -8.10
CA GLY A 108 12.01 18.95 -6.99
C GLY A 108 11.56 18.39 -5.63
N ASN A 109 11.16 19.26 -4.69
CA ASN A 109 10.78 18.86 -3.35
C ASN A 109 9.35 18.33 -3.30
N SER A 110 9.18 17.11 -2.80
CA SER A 110 7.90 16.42 -2.68
C SER A 110 7.99 15.31 -1.63
N TYR A 111 6.83 14.86 -1.09
CA TYR A 111 6.73 13.75 -0.14
C TYR A 111 5.66 12.78 -0.58
N LEU A 112 5.97 11.48 -0.45
CA LEU A 112 5.02 10.37 -0.45
C LEU A 112 4.92 9.87 0.98
N CYS A 113 3.73 9.98 1.59
CA CYS A 113 3.56 9.75 3.02
C CYS A 113 2.13 9.34 3.39
N VAL A 114 1.97 8.81 4.59
CA VAL A 114 0.70 8.92 5.31
C VAL A 114 0.70 10.23 6.07
N TYR A 115 -0.35 10.99 5.87
CA TYR A 115 -0.54 12.33 6.42
C TYR A 115 -1.85 12.42 7.17
N GLY A 116 -1.89 13.29 8.14
CA GLY A 116 -3.12 13.61 8.83
C GLY A 116 -2.97 14.61 9.96
N TRP A 117 -4.04 14.73 10.73
CA TRP A 117 -4.16 15.65 11.83
C TRP A 117 -4.78 14.98 13.06
N SER A 118 -4.48 15.54 14.23
CA SER A 118 -5.25 15.31 15.47
C SER A 118 -5.64 16.64 16.08
N ARG A 119 -6.66 16.64 16.97
CA ARG A 119 -7.08 17.78 17.78
C ARG A 119 -6.96 17.44 19.25
N ASP A 120 -6.73 18.43 20.08
CA ASP A 120 -6.59 18.31 21.53
C ASP A 120 -5.44 17.40 21.98
N PRO A 121 -4.16 17.67 21.60
CA PRO A 121 -3.65 18.88 20.92
C PRO A 121 -3.75 18.83 19.40
N LEU A 122 -3.73 20.03 18.77
CA LEU A 122 -3.62 20.16 17.32
C LEU A 122 -2.22 19.77 16.86
N ILE A 123 -2.11 18.64 16.17
CA ILE A 123 -0.87 18.09 15.63
C ILE A 123 -1.09 17.75 14.18
N GLU A 124 -0.20 18.21 13.33
CA GLU A 124 -0.05 17.71 11.95
C GLU A 124 0.98 16.59 11.95
N TYR A 125 0.74 15.51 11.22
CA TYR A 125 1.70 14.39 11.24
C TYR A 125 1.96 13.81 9.86
N TYR A 126 3.17 13.25 9.72
CA TYR A 126 3.72 12.65 8.51
C TYR A 126 4.43 11.33 8.83
N VAL A 127 4.08 10.26 8.13
CA VAL A 127 4.90 9.06 8.02
C VAL A 127 5.38 8.99 6.57
N VAL A 128 6.64 9.37 6.35
CA VAL A 128 7.21 9.60 5.01
C VAL A 128 7.98 8.37 4.56
N ASP A 129 7.56 7.76 3.46
CA ASP A 129 8.21 6.60 2.86
C ASP A 129 9.10 6.97 1.67
N SER A 130 8.79 8.07 0.95
CA SER A 130 9.62 8.58 -0.13
C SER A 130 9.57 10.10 -0.22
N TRP A 131 10.55 10.69 -0.89
CA TRP A 131 10.67 12.13 -1.09
C TRP A 131 11.36 12.45 -2.41
N GLY A 132 11.21 13.67 -2.88
CA GLY A 132 11.88 14.19 -4.06
C GLY A 132 13.35 14.55 -3.81
N SER A 133 13.71 15.81 -4.04
CA SER A 133 15.08 16.31 -3.93
C SER A 133 15.57 16.54 -2.50
N TRP A 134 14.67 16.65 -1.52
CA TRP A 134 15.02 16.94 -0.13
C TRP A 134 14.31 16.02 0.86
N ARG A 135 15.08 15.40 1.78
CA ARG A 135 14.53 14.55 2.84
C ARG A 135 14.07 15.41 4.01
N PRO A 136 12.75 15.40 4.36
CA PRO A 136 12.21 16.24 5.42
C PRO A 136 12.62 15.73 6.82
N PRO A 137 12.37 16.51 7.88
CA PRO A 137 11.96 17.92 7.90
C PRO A 137 13.13 18.89 8.10
N GLY A 138 14.39 18.43 8.09
CA GLY A 138 15.56 19.27 8.34
C GLY A 138 15.77 19.67 9.80
N ALA A 139 15.24 18.88 10.75
CA ALA A 139 15.37 19.07 12.20
C ALA A 139 16.29 18.00 12.82
N GLU A 140 16.66 18.18 14.08
CA GLU A 140 17.37 17.17 14.85
C GLU A 140 16.44 15.99 15.19
N SER A 141 16.95 14.76 14.99
CA SER A 141 16.19 13.54 15.27
C SER A 141 16.00 13.36 16.77
N LYS A 142 14.79 13.05 17.19
CA LYS A 142 14.43 12.67 18.57
C LYS A 142 14.64 11.19 18.87
N GLY A 143 14.87 10.37 17.84
CA GLY A 143 15.02 8.93 17.96
C GLY A 143 14.68 8.22 16.66
N THR A 144 14.60 6.91 16.73
CA THR A 144 14.28 6.07 15.57
C THR A 144 13.24 5.01 15.92
N VAL A 145 12.50 4.54 14.91
CA VAL A 145 11.65 3.36 15.01
C VAL A 145 11.95 2.42 13.86
N LYS A 146 11.95 1.11 14.13
CA LYS A 146 12.01 0.06 13.12
C LYS A 146 10.63 -0.56 12.99
N VAL A 147 10.02 -0.41 11.84
CA VAL A 147 8.68 -0.90 11.54
C VAL A 147 8.55 -1.13 10.03
N ASP A 148 7.73 -2.09 9.63
CA ASP A 148 7.44 -2.41 8.22
C ASP A 148 8.71 -2.61 7.36
N GLY A 149 9.68 -3.37 7.90
CA GLY A 149 10.94 -3.68 7.23
C GLY A 149 11.90 -2.50 7.08
N GLY A 150 11.61 -1.32 7.66
CA GLY A 150 12.46 -0.14 7.53
C GLY A 150 12.81 0.53 8.85
N THR A 151 13.78 1.44 8.79
CA THR A 151 14.12 2.35 9.89
C THR A 151 13.61 3.74 9.54
N TYR A 152 12.97 4.39 10.50
CA TYR A 152 12.49 5.77 10.38
C TYR A 152 13.11 6.62 11.47
N ASP A 153 13.66 7.77 11.08
CA ASP A 153 14.05 8.80 12.02
C ASP A 153 12.82 9.60 12.44
N ILE A 154 12.72 9.93 13.72
CA ILE A 154 11.58 10.63 14.31
C ILE A 154 11.96 12.08 14.60
N TYR A 155 11.08 13.02 14.22
CA TYR A 155 11.31 14.44 14.42
C TYR A 155 10.06 15.14 14.96
N GLU A 156 10.28 16.27 15.60
CA GLU A 156 9.25 17.23 16.01
C GLU A 156 9.64 18.62 15.51
N THR A 157 8.73 19.29 14.82
CA THR A 157 8.89 20.68 14.40
C THR A 157 7.70 21.50 14.88
N THR A 158 7.81 22.83 14.81
CA THR A 158 6.73 23.75 15.17
C THR A 158 6.47 24.69 14.00
N ARG A 159 5.21 24.80 13.63
CA ARG A 159 4.72 25.78 12.64
C ARG A 159 4.10 26.94 13.38
N VAL A 160 4.57 28.16 13.10
CA VAL A 160 4.12 29.37 13.78
C VAL A 160 3.24 30.17 12.83
N ASN A 161 1.97 30.41 13.21
CA ASN A 161 0.98 31.15 12.44
C ASN A 161 0.87 30.67 10.98
N GLN A 162 0.72 29.35 10.80
CA GLN A 162 0.60 28.71 9.48
C GLN A 162 -0.80 28.14 9.29
N PRO A 163 -1.21 27.92 8.03
CA PRO A 163 -2.48 27.25 7.71
C PRO A 163 -2.60 25.89 8.39
N SER A 164 -3.76 25.61 8.95
CA SER A 164 -4.13 24.35 9.58
C SER A 164 -5.59 24.01 9.35
N ILE A 165 -6.06 22.88 9.86
CA ILE A 165 -7.48 22.52 9.86
C ILE A 165 -8.35 23.44 10.77
N ASP A 166 -7.73 24.25 11.60
CA ASP A 166 -8.39 25.22 12.51
C ASP A 166 -8.04 26.68 12.12
N GLY A 167 -7.71 26.92 10.84
CA GLY A 167 -7.25 28.21 10.35
C GLY A 167 -5.76 28.45 10.63
N ASN A 168 -5.32 29.71 10.49
CA ASN A 168 -3.93 30.06 10.78
C ASN A 168 -3.67 30.02 12.28
N THR A 169 -2.77 29.13 12.71
CA THR A 169 -2.42 28.98 14.11
C THR A 169 -1.01 28.41 14.29
N THR A 170 -0.57 28.24 15.54
CA THR A 170 0.69 27.62 15.88
C THR A 170 0.42 26.19 16.33
N PHE A 171 1.12 25.23 15.70
CA PHE A 171 0.96 23.79 15.98
C PHE A 171 2.27 23.05 15.83
N LYS A 172 2.34 21.85 16.39
CA LYS A 172 3.47 20.94 16.20
C LYS A 172 3.24 20.03 15.00
N GLN A 173 4.35 19.65 14.37
CA GLN A 173 4.38 18.60 13.37
C GLN A 173 5.19 17.42 13.89
N TYR A 174 4.64 16.21 13.78
CA TYR A 174 5.31 14.96 14.10
C TYR A 174 5.67 14.22 12.82
N TRP A 175 6.90 13.73 12.75
CA TRP A 175 7.45 13.09 11.57
C TRP A 175 8.07 11.75 11.91
N SER A 176 7.78 10.74 11.10
CA SER A 176 8.61 9.56 10.93
C SER A 176 9.06 9.55 9.48
N VAL A 177 10.36 9.57 9.22
CA VAL A 177 10.91 9.65 7.87
C VAL A 177 11.81 8.46 7.63
N ARG A 178 11.46 7.62 6.67
CA ARG A 178 12.21 6.41 6.34
C ARG A 178 13.65 6.77 5.97
N THR A 179 14.60 5.91 6.30
CA THR A 179 16.03 6.16 6.01
C THR A 179 16.39 5.84 4.56
N SER A 180 15.60 5.01 3.90
CA SER A 180 15.67 4.69 2.47
C SER A 180 14.32 4.89 1.81
N LYS A 181 14.29 5.37 0.57
CA LYS A 181 13.04 5.63 -0.17
C LYS A 181 12.32 4.32 -0.50
N ARG A 182 10.99 4.35 -0.44
CA ARG A 182 10.11 3.27 -0.83
C ARG A 182 8.84 3.85 -1.46
N THR A 183 8.33 3.24 -2.52
CA THR A 183 7.11 3.69 -3.22
C THR A 183 5.97 2.69 -3.19
N SER A 184 6.14 1.58 -2.48
CA SER A 184 5.09 0.59 -2.23
C SER A 184 5.34 -0.13 -0.91
N GLY A 185 4.30 -0.70 -0.32
CA GLY A 185 4.39 -1.49 0.90
C GLY A 185 3.30 -1.18 1.91
N THR A 186 3.52 -1.58 3.15
CA THR A 186 2.62 -1.34 4.27
C THR A 186 3.19 -0.27 5.21
N ILE A 187 2.40 0.70 5.61
CA ILE A 187 2.68 1.64 6.69
C ILE A 187 1.78 1.30 7.87
N SER A 188 2.35 0.74 8.94
CA SER A 188 1.67 0.49 10.22
C SER A 188 1.59 1.79 11.03
N VAL A 189 0.64 2.65 10.66
CA VAL A 189 0.52 4.03 11.18
C VAL A 189 0.47 4.06 12.70
N THR A 190 -0.27 3.15 13.33
CA THR A 190 -0.39 3.06 14.78
C THR A 190 0.94 2.74 15.46
N GLU A 191 1.85 2.01 14.85
CA GLU A 191 3.17 1.74 15.41
C GLU A 191 4.04 2.99 15.44
N HIS A 192 3.93 3.88 14.45
CA HIS A 192 4.56 5.20 14.48
C HIS A 192 4.00 6.06 15.60
N PHE A 193 2.68 6.08 15.78
CA PHE A 193 2.03 6.81 16.88
C PHE A 193 2.50 6.33 18.25
N LYS A 194 2.57 5.02 18.45
CA LYS A 194 3.12 4.40 19.68
C LYS A 194 4.59 4.78 19.90
N ALA A 195 5.39 4.84 18.82
CA ALA A 195 6.79 5.27 18.92
C ALA A 195 6.92 6.74 19.28
N TRP A 196 6.10 7.62 18.74
CA TRP A 196 6.06 9.04 19.12
C TRP A 196 5.66 9.23 20.58
N GLU A 197 4.63 8.53 21.06
CA GLU A 197 4.22 8.61 22.46
C GLU A 197 5.31 8.18 23.44
N LYS A 198 6.12 7.16 23.10
CA LYS A 198 7.29 6.74 23.89
C LYS A 198 8.35 7.83 24.00
N LEU A 199 8.41 8.75 23.05
CA LEU A 199 9.30 9.92 23.04
C LEU A 199 8.64 11.17 23.64
N GLY A 200 7.46 11.03 24.24
CA GLY A 200 6.70 12.14 24.84
C GLY A 200 5.93 13.00 23.82
N MET A 201 5.89 12.59 22.55
CA MET A 201 5.18 13.27 21.47
C MET A 201 3.73 12.75 21.41
N LYS A 202 2.82 13.38 22.16
CA LYS A 202 1.44 12.91 22.31
C LYS A 202 0.54 13.45 21.20
N LEU A 203 -0.22 12.56 20.56
CA LEU A 203 -1.31 12.90 19.68
C LEU A 203 -2.60 13.19 20.44
N GLY A 204 -3.45 13.99 19.84
CA GLY A 204 -4.84 14.22 20.27
C GLY A 204 -5.82 13.22 19.68
N ASN A 205 -7.09 13.64 19.60
CA ASN A 205 -8.14 12.90 18.92
C ASN A 205 -7.92 12.94 17.40
N LEU A 206 -8.00 11.79 16.76
CA LEU A 206 -7.62 11.66 15.36
C LEU A 206 -8.65 12.31 14.43
N TYR A 207 -8.16 13.07 13.45
CA TYR A 207 -8.98 13.73 12.42
C TYR A 207 -8.87 13.07 11.06
N GLU A 208 -7.66 12.66 10.64
CA GLU A 208 -7.43 12.14 9.28
C GLU A 208 -6.25 11.17 9.29
N ALA A 209 -6.33 10.13 8.45
CA ALA A 209 -5.22 9.30 8.03
C ALA A 209 -5.38 9.06 6.52
N SER A 210 -4.52 9.66 5.68
CA SER A 210 -4.62 9.62 4.23
C SER A 210 -3.26 9.32 3.60
N LEU A 211 -3.25 8.46 2.58
CA LEU A 211 -2.11 8.39 1.66
C LEU A 211 -2.04 9.69 0.89
N THR A 212 -0.85 10.29 0.84
CA THR A 212 -0.67 11.67 0.40
C THR A 212 0.56 11.81 -0.48
N ILE A 213 0.38 12.53 -1.57
CA ILE A 213 1.45 13.14 -2.36
C ILE A 213 1.44 14.64 -2.05
N GLU A 214 2.55 15.16 -1.55
CA GLU A 214 2.74 16.58 -1.34
C GLU A 214 3.86 17.11 -2.23
N GLY A 215 3.63 18.21 -2.94
CA GLY A 215 4.65 18.95 -3.66
C GLY A 215 4.87 20.30 -3.01
N TYR A 216 6.12 20.76 -2.93
CA TYR A 216 6.48 22.06 -2.37
C TYR A 216 7.51 22.77 -3.26
N GLN A 217 7.13 23.90 -3.86
CA GLN A 217 7.95 24.67 -4.79
C GLN A 217 8.60 23.79 -5.88
N SER A 218 7.77 22.96 -6.52
CA SER A 218 8.24 21.89 -7.39
C SER A 218 7.24 21.59 -8.51
N ASN A 219 7.62 20.61 -9.33
CA ASN A 219 6.76 19.95 -10.30
C ASN A 219 6.75 18.45 -10.01
N GLY A 220 5.87 17.70 -10.68
CA GLY A 220 5.89 16.25 -10.62
C GLY A 220 4.57 15.60 -11.02
N TRP A 221 4.59 14.28 -10.92
CA TRP A 221 3.45 13.42 -11.22
C TRP A 221 3.53 12.16 -10.36
N ALA A 222 2.37 11.61 -10.04
CA ALA A 222 2.26 10.32 -9.37
C ALA A 222 0.99 9.58 -9.78
N ASP A 223 1.07 8.25 -9.88
CA ASP A 223 -0.06 7.33 -9.97
C ASP A 223 -0.12 6.45 -8.74
N VAL A 224 -1.09 6.71 -7.88
CA VAL A 224 -1.44 5.86 -6.74
C VAL A 224 -2.32 4.73 -7.25
N TYR A 225 -1.70 3.67 -7.75
CA TYR A 225 -2.39 2.50 -8.32
C TYR A 225 -2.94 1.54 -7.27
N SER A 226 -2.50 1.67 -6.01
CA SER A 226 -3.01 0.91 -4.85
C SER A 226 -3.03 1.79 -3.61
N ASN A 227 -4.13 1.75 -2.84
CA ASN A 227 -4.27 2.41 -1.54
C ASN A 227 -5.38 1.73 -0.76
N THR A 228 -5.02 0.93 0.23
CA THR A 228 -5.96 0.23 1.09
C THR A 228 -5.71 0.60 2.55
N ILE A 229 -6.67 1.26 3.19
CA ILE A 229 -6.59 1.63 4.60
C ILE A 229 -7.44 0.68 5.41
N THR A 230 -6.82 -0.02 6.36
CA THR A 230 -7.47 -0.96 7.26
C THR A 230 -7.44 -0.42 8.70
N ILE A 231 -8.57 -0.55 9.39
CA ILE A 231 -8.67 -0.25 10.84
C ILE A 231 -8.98 -1.57 11.54
N GLY A 232 -8.00 -2.05 12.30
CA GLY A 232 -8.11 -3.28 13.09
C GLY A 232 -8.96 -3.11 14.35
N LYS A 233 -9.19 -4.20 15.09
CA LYS A 233 -9.85 -4.13 16.40
C LYS A 233 -8.89 -3.59 17.45
N VAL A 234 -9.41 -2.79 18.41
CA VAL A 234 -8.64 -2.31 19.57
C VAL A 234 -8.11 -3.52 20.34
N SER A 235 -6.79 -3.68 20.42
CA SER A 235 -6.17 -4.67 21.30
C SER A 235 -6.23 -4.15 22.72
N SER A 236 -7.14 -4.69 23.54
CA SER A 236 -7.14 -4.45 25.00
C SER A 236 -5.83 -5.02 25.59
N GLY A 237 -5.03 -4.12 26.11
CA GLY A 237 -3.67 -4.39 26.55
C GLY A 237 -3.56 -5.41 27.68
N SER A 238 -2.54 -6.25 27.60
CA SER A 238 -1.84 -6.81 28.74
C SER A 238 -0.34 -6.71 28.48
N ASN A 239 0.35 -6.14 29.47
CA ASN A 239 1.80 -6.00 29.54
C ASN A 239 2.48 -7.37 29.41
N ASP A 240 3.54 -7.53 28.63
CA ASP A 240 4.90 -7.70 29.11
C ASP A 240 5.92 -7.97 28.00
N SER A 241 7.03 -7.34 28.20
CA SER A 241 8.39 -7.52 27.72
C SER A 241 8.79 -8.82 27.01
N GLU A 242 9.25 -8.69 25.80
CA GLU A 242 10.56 -9.10 25.25
C GLU A 242 10.51 -9.06 23.72
N LYS A 243 11.28 -8.11 23.14
CA LYS A 243 11.41 -8.00 21.68
C LYS A 243 12.39 -9.02 21.15
N THR A 244 11.86 -10.10 20.61
CA THR A 244 12.48 -10.74 19.45
C THR A 244 11.59 -10.43 18.25
N ASN A 245 12.19 -9.94 17.16
CA ASN A 245 11.50 -9.67 15.89
C ASN A 245 10.82 -10.95 15.39
N SER A 246 9.55 -11.14 15.77
CA SER A 246 8.69 -12.15 15.18
C SER A 246 7.37 -11.47 14.86
N VAL A 247 7.22 -11.06 13.59
CA VAL A 247 5.91 -10.70 13.05
C VAL A 247 5.03 -11.94 13.22
N SER A 248 3.95 -11.83 13.99
CA SER A 248 2.98 -12.90 14.11
C SER A 248 2.03 -12.83 12.92
N ASP A 249 1.85 -13.95 12.25
CA ASP A 249 0.95 -14.26 11.14
C ASP A 249 -0.57 -14.10 11.49
N SER A 250 -0.90 -13.21 12.39
CA SER A 250 -2.28 -12.81 12.67
C SER A 250 -2.77 -11.70 11.73
N ALA A 251 -1.87 -11.12 10.93
CA ALA A 251 -2.22 -10.20 9.87
C ALA A 251 -2.82 -10.97 8.68
N ILE A 252 -3.85 -10.42 8.06
CA ILE A 252 -4.45 -10.98 6.84
C ILE A 252 -3.42 -11.00 5.71
N ARG A 253 -2.49 -10.03 5.70
CA ARG A 253 -1.42 -9.82 4.73
C ARG A 253 -0.18 -9.28 5.45
N SER A 254 0.99 -9.76 5.10
CA SER A 254 2.31 -9.28 5.55
C SER A 254 3.20 -9.09 4.34
N GLU A 255 4.03 -8.06 4.34
CA GLU A 255 4.95 -7.71 3.26
C GLU A 255 6.37 -7.64 3.79
N TYR A 256 7.32 -8.18 3.03
CA TYR A 256 8.74 -8.28 3.38
C TYR A 256 9.56 -7.74 2.24
N GLU A 257 10.21 -6.60 2.46
CA GLU A 257 11.10 -5.97 1.48
C GLU A 257 12.33 -6.84 1.26
N CYS A 258 12.63 -7.14 0.00
CA CYS A 258 13.74 -8.06 -0.30
C CYS A 258 15.10 -7.46 -0.01
N GLU A 259 15.26 -6.14 -0.07
CA GLU A 259 16.50 -5.46 0.33
C GLU A 259 16.82 -5.59 1.83
N ASP A 260 15.82 -5.84 2.67
CA ASP A 260 15.99 -6.05 4.12
C ASP A 260 16.23 -7.52 4.49
N MET A 261 16.07 -8.45 3.55
CA MET A 261 16.35 -9.86 3.76
C MET A 261 17.86 -10.13 3.84
N VAL A 262 18.24 -11.25 4.44
CA VAL A 262 19.62 -11.74 4.46
C VAL A 262 19.96 -12.28 3.08
N LYS A 263 21.00 -11.74 2.43
CA LYS A 263 21.51 -12.18 1.13
C LYS A 263 22.56 -13.25 1.30
N SER A 264 22.58 -14.21 0.38
CA SER A 264 23.58 -15.25 0.27
C SER A 264 23.83 -15.56 -1.21
N GLY A 265 24.99 -16.11 -1.51
CA GLY A 265 25.43 -16.40 -2.87
C GLY A 265 26.49 -15.42 -3.37
N PRO A 266 27.10 -15.70 -4.55
CA PRO A 266 28.27 -14.97 -5.03
C PRO A 266 27.97 -13.53 -5.46
N TYR A 267 26.74 -13.23 -5.91
CA TYR A 267 26.40 -11.94 -6.51
C TYR A 267 25.11 -11.31 -5.99
N ALA A 268 24.39 -11.95 -5.04
CA ALA A 268 23.19 -11.38 -4.45
C ALA A 268 23.45 -10.04 -3.76
N GLY A 269 22.72 -9.00 -4.09
CA GLY A 269 22.94 -7.67 -3.55
C GLY A 269 21.77 -6.72 -3.73
N ASN A 270 21.76 -5.65 -2.94
CA ASN A 270 20.71 -4.64 -3.04
C ASN A 270 20.88 -3.78 -4.30
N ILE A 271 19.76 -3.42 -4.90
CA ILE A 271 19.66 -2.54 -6.07
C ILE A 271 18.74 -1.36 -5.78
N SER A 272 18.88 -0.31 -6.59
CA SER A 272 17.99 0.87 -6.54
C SER A 272 17.26 1.14 -7.87
N SER A 273 17.44 0.26 -8.85
CA SER A 273 16.78 0.32 -10.14
C SER A 273 16.56 -1.11 -10.66
N PRO A 274 15.38 -1.46 -11.21
CA PRO A 274 14.22 -0.62 -11.54
C PRO A 274 13.42 -0.16 -10.32
N PHE A 275 13.68 -0.70 -9.14
CA PHE A 275 13.10 -0.37 -7.83
C PHE A 275 14.16 -0.59 -6.74
N ASN A 276 13.90 -0.16 -5.51
CA ASN A 276 14.70 -0.61 -4.37
C ASN A 276 14.34 -2.07 -4.08
N GLY A 277 15.33 -2.94 -4.09
CA GLY A 277 15.11 -4.37 -3.93
C GLY A 277 16.43 -5.13 -3.92
N THR A 278 16.37 -6.40 -4.28
CA THR A 278 17.54 -7.29 -4.36
C THR A 278 17.67 -7.87 -5.76
N ALA A 279 18.88 -7.85 -6.32
CA ALA A 279 19.21 -8.62 -7.51
C ALA A 279 19.82 -9.96 -7.12
N LEU A 280 19.41 -11.00 -7.85
CA LEU A 280 19.92 -12.37 -7.81
C LEU A 280 20.44 -12.70 -9.20
N TYR A 281 21.77 -12.77 -9.36
CA TYR A 281 22.45 -12.83 -10.65
C TYR A 281 22.90 -14.24 -11.05
N ALA A 282 23.03 -15.16 -10.09
CA ALA A 282 23.60 -16.48 -10.36
C ALA A 282 22.92 -17.58 -9.55
N ASN A 283 23.17 -18.83 -9.94
CA ASN A 283 22.78 -20.00 -9.18
C ASN A 283 23.26 -19.90 -7.73
N SER A 284 22.36 -20.19 -6.79
CA SER A 284 22.54 -20.08 -5.34
C SER A 284 22.50 -18.66 -4.80
N ASP A 285 22.34 -17.63 -5.62
CA ASP A 285 22.00 -16.31 -5.08
C ASP A 285 20.61 -16.36 -4.45
N SER A 286 20.50 -15.85 -3.23
CA SER A 286 19.25 -15.86 -2.49
C SER A 286 19.05 -14.67 -1.57
N ALA A 287 17.78 -14.43 -1.23
CA ALA A 287 17.37 -13.53 -0.18
C ALA A 287 16.46 -14.29 0.79
N SER A 288 16.70 -14.22 2.10
CA SER A 288 15.96 -14.98 3.08
C SER A 288 15.59 -14.18 4.32
N THR A 289 14.46 -14.58 4.94
CA THR A 289 14.01 -14.02 6.22
C THR A 289 13.38 -15.12 7.07
N THR A 290 13.24 -14.88 8.39
CA THR A 290 12.58 -15.82 9.30
C THR A 290 11.20 -15.32 9.67
N ILE A 291 10.18 -16.13 9.38
CA ILE A 291 8.77 -15.81 9.61
C ILE A 291 8.19 -16.79 10.63
N LYS A 292 7.35 -16.27 11.53
CA LYS A 292 6.60 -17.09 12.49
C LYS A 292 5.16 -17.24 11.99
N PHE A 293 4.86 -18.39 11.41
CA PHE A 293 3.54 -18.74 10.92
C PHE A 293 2.61 -19.24 12.02
N SER A 294 1.39 -18.69 12.09
CA SER A 294 0.29 -19.18 12.95
C SER A 294 -0.64 -20.15 12.22
N SER A 295 -0.69 -20.07 10.89
CA SER A 295 -1.48 -20.90 10.00
C SER A 295 -0.58 -21.85 9.16
N LYS A 296 -1.19 -22.90 8.60
CA LYS A 296 -0.46 -23.90 7.79
C LYS A 296 -0.51 -23.65 6.29
N THR A 297 -1.27 -22.64 5.86
CA THR A 297 -1.52 -22.38 4.43
C THR A 297 -1.59 -20.88 4.16
N HIS A 298 -0.75 -20.44 3.22
CA HIS A 298 -0.68 -19.05 2.79
C HIS A 298 -0.54 -18.95 1.28
N ASP A 299 -0.94 -17.81 0.74
CA ASP A 299 -0.59 -17.36 -0.61
C ASP A 299 0.68 -16.53 -0.50
N PHE A 300 1.62 -16.74 -1.41
CA PHE A 300 2.89 -16.02 -1.48
C PHE A 300 2.98 -15.30 -2.80
N THR A 301 3.01 -13.98 -2.77
CA THR A 301 3.13 -13.12 -3.95
C THR A 301 4.50 -12.46 -3.95
N LEU A 302 5.30 -12.71 -4.98
CA LEU A 302 6.55 -12.03 -5.22
C LEU A 302 6.32 -10.91 -6.24
N ARG A 303 6.71 -9.70 -5.88
CA ARG A 303 6.80 -8.57 -6.80
C ARG A 303 8.23 -8.48 -7.32
N GLY A 304 8.39 -8.45 -8.64
CA GLY A 304 9.71 -8.45 -9.23
C GLY A 304 9.70 -8.31 -10.75
N ALA A 305 10.89 -8.32 -11.32
CA ALA A 305 11.17 -8.16 -12.74
C ALA A 305 12.37 -9.02 -13.15
N SER A 306 12.60 -9.16 -14.45
CA SER A 306 13.87 -9.66 -15.00
C SER A 306 14.57 -8.58 -15.83
N ASN A 307 15.83 -8.80 -16.20
CA ASN A 307 16.60 -7.86 -17.02
C ASN A 307 16.35 -7.96 -18.53
N GLY A 308 15.40 -8.77 -18.97
CA GLY A 308 15.20 -9.02 -20.39
C GLY A 308 13.79 -9.42 -20.79
N THR A 309 13.66 -9.91 -22.01
CA THR A 309 12.38 -10.40 -22.57
C THR A 309 12.08 -11.86 -22.20
N ASN A 310 13.05 -12.57 -21.65
CA ASN A 310 12.92 -13.95 -21.18
C ASN A 310 12.66 -14.00 -19.66
N THR A 311 12.44 -15.20 -19.16
CA THR A 311 11.94 -15.45 -17.83
C THR A 311 13.05 -15.81 -16.87
N ALA A 312 13.25 -15.03 -15.80
CA ALA A 312 14.11 -15.41 -14.68
C ALA A 312 13.31 -16.26 -13.68
N ARG A 313 13.88 -17.41 -13.27
CA ARG A 313 13.23 -18.28 -12.30
C ARG A 313 13.76 -18.04 -10.89
N VAL A 314 12.84 -17.84 -9.94
CA VAL A 314 13.13 -17.74 -8.51
C VAL A 314 12.30 -18.78 -7.76
N ASP A 315 12.94 -19.68 -7.05
CA ASP A 315 12.27 -20.70 -6.24
C ASP A 315 11.92 -20.14 -4.85
N LEU A 316 10.71 -20.42 -4.39
CA LEU A 316 10.28 -20.18 -3.02
C LEU A 316 10.59 -21.40 -2.18
N VAL A 317 11.42 -21.24 -1.15
CA VAL A 317 11.85 -22.29 -0.23
C VAL A 317 11.36 -21.94 1.17
N ILE A 318 10.65 -22.87 1.83
CA ILE A 318 10.16 -22.68 3.21
C ILE A 318 10.67 -23.85 4.07
N GLY A 319 11.43 -23.52 5.12
CA GLY A 319 12.01 -24.51 6.01
C GLY A 319 12.90 -25.53 5.28
N GLY A 320 13.65 -25.09 4.28
CA GLY A 320 14.54 -25.88 3.46
C GLY A 320 13.87 -26.75 2.38
N LYS A 321 12.57 -26.54 2.12
CA LYS A 321 11.82 -27.25 1.08
C LYS A 321 11.31 -26.28 0.02
N THR A 322 11.61 -26.52 -1.25
CA THR A 322 11.00 -25.79 -2.36
C THR A 322 9.49 -26.08 -2.41
N VAL A 323 8.70 -25.01 -2.38
CA VAL A 323 7.22 -25.07 -2.35
C VAL A 323 6.58 -24.48 -3.60
N GLY A 324 7.36 -23.81 -4.45
CA GLY A 324 6.92 -23.27 -5.72
C GLY A 324 8.02 -22.47 -6.40
N SER A 325 7.73 -21.95 -7.59
CA SER A 325 8.65 -21.11 -8.37
C SER A 325 7.92 -19.95 -8.98
N TYR A 326 8.58 -18.80 -9.02
CA TYR A 326 8.17 -17.61 -9.75
C TYR A 326 8.94 -17.55 -11.07
N TYR A 327 8.28 -17.00 -12.08
CA TYR A 327 8.87 -16.80 -13.41
C TYR A 327 8.74 -15.33 -13.78
N LEU A 328 9.79 -14.56 -13.45
CA LEU A 328 9.81 -13.11 -13.57
C LEU A 328 10.06 -12.72 -15.02
N GLU A 329 9.24 -11.84 -15.56
CA GLU A 329 9.37 -11.26 -16.90
C GLU A 329 9.88 -9.81 -16.82
N GLY A 330 10.30 -9.21 -17.93
CA GLY A 330 11.02 -7.96 -18.04
C GLY A 330 10.51 -6.77 -17.21
N ASN A 331 9.20 -6.53 -17.14
CA ASN A 331 8.64 -5.43 -16.34
C ASN A 331 8.23 -5.90 -14.97
N THR A 332 8.25 -4.99 -13.99
CA THR A 332 7.79 -5.25 -12.62
C THR A 332 6.34 -5.70 -12.61
N LYS A 333 6.09 -6.88 -12.04
CA LYS A 333 4.77 -7.50 -11.87
C LYS A 333 4.70 -8.25 -10.55
N GLU A 334 3.48 -8.62 -10.16
CA GLU A 334 3.22 -9.54 -9.05
C GLU A 334 2.96 -10.95 -9.58
N TYR A 335 3.59 -11.94 -8.93
CA TYR A 335 3.51 -13.36 -9.25
C TYR A 335 3.09 -14.11 -7.99
N THR A 336 1.95 -14.81 -8.01
CA THR A 336 1.38 -15.45 -6.82
C THR A 336 1.43 -16.97 -6.92
N ILE A 337 1.91 -17.60 -5.83
CA ILE A 337 1.77 -19.04 -5.58
C ILE A 337 0.70 -19.20 -4.51
N GLU A 338 -0.45 -19.72 -4.89
CA GLU A 338 -1.60 -19.83 -4.00
C GLU A 338 -1.59 -21.12 -3.18
N ASN A 339 -2.20 -21.07 -1.98
CA ASN A 339 -2.46 -22.22 -1.10
C ASN A 339 -1.21 -23.05 -0.75
N VAL A 340 -0.07 -22.40 -0.55
CA VAL A 340 1.18 -23.05 -0.16
C VAL A 340 1.05 -23.61 1.24
N SER A 341 1.27 -24.91 1.37
CA SER A 341 1.25 -25.61 2.67
C SER A 341 2.64 -25.67 3.29
N HIS A 342 2.76 -25.29 4.55
CA HIS A 342 4.02 -25.33 5.31
C HIS A 342 3.77 -25.59 6.80
N LYS A 343 4.85 -25.73 7.59
CA LYS A 343 4.76 -25.88 9.06
C LYS A 343 4.43 -24.54 9.72
N THR A 344 3.71 -24.59 10.84
CA THR A 344 3.57 -23.45 11.76
C THR A 344 4.83 -23.23 12.59
N GLY A 345 4.91 -22.08 13.29
CA GLY A 345 6.08 -21.68 14.05
C GLY A 345 7.10 -20.93 13.20
N LYS A 346 8.32 -20.75 13.72
CA LYS A 346 9.40 -20.06 13.00
C LYS A 346 9.88 -20.92 11.82
N GLN A 347 9.84 -20.37 10.62
CA GLN A 347 10.36 -20.96 9.39
C GLN A 347 11.27 -19.96 8.68
N THR A 348 12.35 -20.42 8.10
CA THR A 348 13.10 -19.63 7.11
C THR A 348 12.31 -19.66 5.81
N VAL A 349 12.07 -18.49 5.25
CA VAL A 349 11.52 -18.29 3.90
C VAL A 349 12.62 -17.70 3.05
N GLU A 350 12.91 -18.35 1.92
CA GLU A 350 14.02 -18.01 1.05
C GLU A 350 13.54 -17.92 -0.40
N LEU A 351 14.01 -16.93 -1.11
CA LEU A 351 13.86 -16.72 -2.53
C LEU A 351 15.23 -16.99 -3.15
N VAL A 352 15.34 -18.01 -4.00
CA VAL A 352 16.64 -18.49 -4.48
C VAL A 352 16.61 -18.77 -5.98
N VAL A 353 17.66 -18.36 -6.69
CA VAL A 353 17.91 -18.76 -8.08
C VAL A 353 18.54 -20.16 -8.08
N THR A 354 17.81 -21.14 -8.62
CA THR A 354 18.26 -22.52 -8.72
C THR A 354 18.61 -22.96 -10.14
N THR A 355 18.19 -22.18 -11.13
CA THR A 355 18.45 -22.43 -12.53
C THR A 355 18.75 -21.08 -13.19
N ASP A 356 20.04 -20.80 -13.36
CA ASP A 356 20.55 -19.62 -14.04
C ASP A 356 21.34 -20.11 -15.27
N ASP A 357 21.03 -19.58 -16.42
CA ASP A 357 21.77 -19.85 -17.67
C ASP A 357 22.77 -18.73 -18.01
N GLY A 358 22.97 -17.79 -17.07
CA GLY A 358 23.86 -16.63 -17.24
C GLY A 358 23.29 -15.54 -18.12
N THR A 359 22.00 -15.61 -18.47
CA THR A 359 21.37 -14.69 -19.43
C THR A 359 20.31 -13.80 -18.77
N TRP A 360 19.68 -14.26 -17.67
CA TRP A 360 18.50 -13.63 -17.09
C TRP A 360 18.68 -13.41 -15.59
N ASP A 361 18.74 -12.14 -15.19
CA ASP A 361 18.83 -11.77 -13.80
C ASP A 361 17.45 -11.59 -13.18
N ALA A 362 17.28 -11.99 -11.93
CA ALA A 362 16.08 -11.76 -11.18
C ALA A 362 16.22 -10.52 -10.29
N PHE A 363 15.31 -9.57 -10.45
CA PHE A 363 15.18 -8.41 -9.58
C PHE A 363 13.93 -8.59 -8.73
N ILE A 364 14.10 -8.71 -7.42
CA ILE A 364 13.02 -8.97 -6.47
C ILE A 364 12.84 -7.76 -5.55
N ASP A 365 11.59 -7.26 -5.47
CA ASP A 365 11.20 -6.08 -4.72
C ASP A 365 10.71 -6.48 -3.31
N CYS A 366 9.53 -7.08 -3.23
CA CYS A 366 8.97 -7.52 -1.97
C CYS A 366 8.26 -8.87 -2.06
N LEU A 367 8.23 -9.60 -0.94
CA LEU A 367 7.46 -10.84 -0.77
C LEU A 367 6.23 -10.56 0.10
N ILE A 368 5.05 -10.76 -0.47
CA ILE A 368 3.76 -10.57 0.19
C ILE A 368 3.21 -11.93 0.57
N ILE A 369 2.74 -12.06 1.82
CA ILE A 369 2.20 -13.30 2.37
C ILE A 369 0.79 -13.05 2.89
N GLU A 370 -0.18 -13.80 2.37
CA GLU A 370 -1.58 -13.71 2.74
C GLU A 370 -2.09 -15.02 3.32
N ASN A 371 -2.91 -14.96 4.35
CA ASN A 371 -3.54 -16.16 4.92
C ASN A 371 -4.68 -16.65 4.01
N SER A 372 -4.46 -17.74 3.28
CA SER A 372 -5.41 -18.30 2.29
C SER A 372 -6.78 -18.65 2.88
N ASN A 373 -6.85 -19.01 4.17
CA ASN A 373 -8.12 -19.35 4.83
C ASN A 373 -8.95 -18.09 5.12
N ILE A 374 -8.29 -17.01 5.54
CA ILE A 374 -8.97 -15.73 5.81
C ILE A 374 -9.49 -15.13 4.51
N LYS A 375 -8.70 -15.16 3.43
CA LYS A 375 -9.10 -14.72 2.10
C LYS A 375 -10.38 -15.45 1.62
N LYS A 376 -10.46 -16.76 1.81
CA LYS A 376 -11.67 -17.55 1.49
C LYS A 376 -12.87 -17.15 2.32
N VAL A 377 -12.72 -16.89 3.61
CA VAL A 377 -13.79 -16.44 4.51
C VAL A 377 -14.30 -15.06 4.11
N VAL A 378 -13.40 -14.13 3.80
CA VAL A 378 -13.75 -12.77 3.35
C VAL A 378 -14.54 -12.82 2.04
N ILE A 379 -14.09 -13.62 1.06
CA ILE A 379 -14.79 -13.79 -0.22
C ILE A 379 -16.17 -14.44 -0.03
N ALA A 380 -16.28 -15.44 0.83
CA ALA A 380 -17.57 -16.11 1.12
C ALA A 380 -18.55 -15.14 1.81
N SER A 381 -18.07 -14.35 2.76
CA SER A 381 -18.88 -13.34 3.45
C SER A 381 -19.36 -12.25 2.50
N ALA A 382 -18.50 -11.75 1.61
CA ALA A 382 -18.85 -10.77 0.59
C ALA A 382 -19.90 -11.31 -0.40
N LYS A 383 -19.77 -12.59 -0.83
CA LYS A 383 -20.79 -13.26 -1.66
C LYS A 383 -22.12 -13.39 -0.95
N ALA A 384 -22.13 -13.82 0.33
CA ALA A 384 -23.37 -13.95 1.12
C ALA A 384 -24.06 -12.59 1.33
N VAL A 385 -23.32 -11.52 1.56
CA VAL A 385 -23.87 -10.16 1.64
C VAL A 385 -24.47 -9.73 0.30
N ALA A 386 -23.80 -10.00 -0.82
CA ALA A 386 -24.28 -9.67 -2.16
C ALA A 386 -25.56 -10.46 -2.51
N GLU A 387 -25.66 -11.72 -2.12
CA GLU A 387 -26.87 -12.55 -2.33
C GLU A 387 -28.05 -12.07 -1.47
N ASN A 388 -27.80 -11.72 -0.21
CA ASN A 388 -28.81 -11.13 0.67
C ASN A 388 -29.32 -9.79 0.13
N PHE A 389 -28.45 -8.95 -0.40
CA PHE A 389 -28.82 -7.68 -1.04
C PHE A 389 -29.68 -7.89 -2.29
N LYS A 390 -29.29 -8.84 -3.16
CA LYS A 390 -30.11 -9.23 -4.33
C LYS A 390 -31.49 -9.78 -3.96
N SER A 391 -31.57 -10.51 -2.85
CA SER A 391 -32.84 -11.04 -2.33
C SER A 391 -33.75 -9.94 -1.77
N ALA A 392 -33.16 -8.93 -1.10
CA ALA A 392 -33.89 -7.79 -0.57
C ALA A 392 -34.46 -6.86 -1.66
N LEU A 393 -33.78 -6.75 -2.81
CA LEU A 393 -34.26 -5.95 -3.96
C LEU A 393 -35.36 -6.65 -4.79
N LYS A 394 -35.66 -7.93 -4.54
CA LYS A 394 -36.69 -8.69 -5.23
C LYS A 394 -38.02 -8.75 -4.45
N LYS A 395 -38.05 -8.19 -3.26
CA LYS A 395 -39.28 -7.98 -2.43
C LYS A 395 -39.71 -6.52 -2.50
#